data_dd99f02a38b9649fb97ce519cd0aa8d6
#
_entry.id   dd99f02a38b9649fb97ce519cd0aa8d6
#
_cell.length_a   1.000
_cell.length_b   1.000
_cell.length_c   1.000
_cell.angle_alpha   90.00
_cell.angle_beta   90.00
_cell.angle_gamma   90.00
#
_symmetry.space_group_name_H-M   'P 1'
#
loop_
_entity.id
_entity.type
_entity.pdbx_description
1 polymer ?
#
loop_
_entity_poly.entity_id
_entity_poly.type
_entity_poly.pdbx_seq_one_letter_code
_entity_poly.pdbx_strand_id
1 'polypeptide(L)'
;MNRFRLYLIPFLIIILITGQNAAYGSSHGMEGYSVTGCTCHDDVAGVDSEVIIIGIPDLYQQGETYILSISLAGGIEASSQGHQGGFNLKANIGTFNPTDEYTRVTDSGEITHEHAGANYRSWVVEWTAPVSDEVANFTIAGNIVDGDHQPS
;
A
#
# COMPACT_ATOMS: atom_id res chain seq x y z
N MET A 1 -21.66 50.76 53.52
CA MET A 1 -22.14 50.30 52.23
C MET A 1 -20.98 49.64 51.52
N ASN A 2 -20.84 48.32 51.65
CA ASN A 2 -19.77 47.54 51.03
C ASN A 2 -20.24 47.07 49.59
N ARG A 3 -19.53 47.58 48.59
CA ARG A 3 -19.76 47.17 47.23
C ARG A 3 -18.87 45.94 46.95
N PHE A 4 -19.46 44.74 46.91
CA PHE A 4 -18.82 43.54 46.38
C PHE A 4 -18.69 43.70 44.88
N ARG A 5 -17.43 43.78 44.39
CA ARG A 5 -17.14 43.63 42.96
C ARG A 5 -16.98 42.15 42.63
N LEU A 6 -17.97 41.62 41.96
CA LEU A 6 -17.93 40.26 41.40
C LEU A 6 -17.01 40.29 40.17
N TYR A 7 -15.83 39.70 40.28
CA TYR A 7 -14.96 39.47 39.12
C TYR A 7 -15.42 38.18 38.40
N LEU A 8 -16.07 38.38 37.25
CA LEU A 8 -16.30 37.28 36.32
C LEU A 8 -14.95 36.88 35.67
N ILE A 9 -14.42 35.74 36.08
CA ILE A 9 -13.27 35.13 35.41
C ILE A 9 -13.85 34.40 34.19
N PRO A 10 -13.49 34.78 32.92
CA PRO A 10 -13.90 34.00 31.75
C PRO A 10 -13.14 32.69 31.79
N PHE A 11 -13.88 31.59 31.93
CA PHE A 11 -13.34 30.25 31.83
C PHE A 11 -13.04 30.00 30.35
N LEU A 12 -11.78 30.19 29.95
CA LEU A 12 -11.31 29.87 28.61
C LEU A 12 -11.24 28.34 28.47
N ILE A 13 -12.26 27.74 27.94
CA ILE A 13 -12.23 26.31 27.55
C ILE A 13 -11.33 26.21 26.33
N ILE A 14 -10.09 25.82 26.53
CA ILE A 14 -9.20 25.39 25.43
C ILE A 14 -9.66 23.97 25.03
N ILE A 15 -10.46 23.88 23.99
CA ILE A 15 -10.73 22.60 23.32
C ILE A 15 -9.44 22.22 22.61
N LEU A 16 -8.64 21.34 23.20
CA LEU A 16 -7.59 20.62 22.49
C LEU A 16 -8.28 19.69 21.50
N ILE A 17 -8.41 20.14 20.26
CA ILE A 17 -8.70 19.25 19.14
C ILE A 17 -7.42 18.47 18.91
N THR A 18 -7.29 17.31 19.57
CA THR A 18 -6.33 16.30 19.17
C THR A 18 -6.80 15.82 17.81
N GLY A 19 -6.18 16.32 16.74
CA GLY A 19 -6.39 15.80 15.41
C GLY A 19 -6.00 14.32 15.45
N GLN A 20 -6.99 13.46 15.49
CA GLN A 20 -6.80 12.05 15.20
C GLN A 20 -6.49 11.99 13.71
N ASN A 21 -5.22 11.85 13.37
CA ASN A 21 -4.83 11.47 12.03
C ASN A 21 -5.31 10.03 11.85
N ALA A 22 -6.56 9.89 11.41
CA ALA A 22 -7.03 8.60 10.93
C ALA A 22 -6.14 8.25 9.72
N ALA A 23 -5.33 7.22 9.84
CA ALA A 23 -4.58 6.66 8.73
C ALA A 23 -5.61 6.06 7.75
N TYR A 24 -5.95 6.82 6.71
CA TYR A 24 -6.79 6.31 5.64
C TYR A 24 -5.93 5.43 4.74
N GLY A 25 -6.03 4.11 4.90
CA GLY A 25 -5.51 3.17 3.92
C GLY A 25 -6.18 3.42 2.56
N SER A 26 -5.40 3.48 1.48
CA SER A 26 -5.94 3.64 0.14
C SER A 26 -6.33 2.27 -0.42
N SER A 27 -7.62 2.00 -0.51
CA SER A 27 -8.15 0.78 -1.14
C SER A 27 -8.00 0.74 -2.66
N HIS A 28 -7.59 1.87 -3.28
CA HIS A 28 -7.37 1.97 -4.72
C HIS A 28 -5.88 1.86 -5.11
N GLY A 29 -5.06 1.35 -4.21
CA GLY A 29 -3.63 1.29 -4.40
C GLY A 29 -2.95 2.66 -4.30
N MET A 30 -1.64 2.64 -4.19
CA MET A 30 -0.80 3.83 -4.07
C MET A 30 0.45 3.66 -4.93
N GLU A 31 1.05 4.77 -5.34
CA GLU A 31 2.34 4.80 -6.02
C GLU A 31 3.43 5.39 -5.13
N GLY A 32 4.70 5.06 -5.41
CA GLY A 32 5.85 5.61 -4.70
C GLY A 32 6.21 4.90 -3.39
N TYR A 33 5.45 3.88 -2.98
CA TYR A 33 5.66 3.16 -1.72
C TYR A 33 6.51 1.90 -1.86
N SER A 34 6.81 1.45 -3.07
CA SER A 34 7.62 0.26 -3.34
C SER A 34 9.03 0.29 -2.72
N VAL A 35 9.60 1.47 -2.48
CA VAL A 35 10.94 1.67 -1.91
C VAL A 35 10.90 1.97 -0.42
N THR A 36 9.96 2.80 0.00
CA THR A 36 9.88 3.30 1.38
C THR A 36 9.06 2.40 2.31
N GLY A 37 8.32 1.46 1.73
CA GLY A 37 7.36 0.64 2.46
C GLY A 37 6.04 1.36 2.74
N CYS A 38 5.07 0.62 3.24
CA CYS A 38 3.76 1.15 3.61
C CYS A 38 3.84 1.74 5.02
N THR A 39 4.14 3.03 5.14
CA THR A 39 4.34 3.74 6.42
C THR A 39 3.05 4.36 6.98
N CYS A 40 1.89 4.13 6.34
CA CYS A 40 0.63 4.76 6.75
C CYS A 40 0.00 4.13 7.99
N HIS A 41 0.33 2.89 8.32
CA HIS A 41 -0.22 2.15 9.47
C HIS A 41 0.81 1.88 10.56
N ASP A 42 2.04 1.53 10.17
CA ASP A 42 3.17 1.30 11.07
C ASP A 42 4.47 1.66 10.35
N ASP A 43 5.43 2.22 11.09
CA ASP A 43 6.78 2.52 10.60
C ASP A 43 7.70 1.28 10.63
N VAL A 44 7.23 0.16 11.21
CA VAL A 44 7.99 -1.08 11.35
C VAL A 44 7.39 -2.16 10.47
N ALA A 45 8.24 -2.79 9.65
CA ALA A 45 7.81 -3.95 8.87
C ALA A 45 7.32 -5.08 9.80
N GLY A 46 6.18 -5.68 9.47
CA GLY A 46 5.64 -6.80 10.22
C GLY A 46 6.62 -7.96 10.27
N VAL A 47 6.93 -8.43 11.49
CA VAL A 47 7.96 -9.47 11.71
C VAL A 47 7.54 -10.85 11.19
N ASP A 48 6.23 -11.09 11.03
CA ASP A 48 5.67 -12.37 10.61
C ASP A 48 4.98 -12.30 9.25
N SER A 49 5.31 -11.28 8.43
CA SER A 49 4.72 -11.08 7.11
C SER A 49 5.79 -10.90 6.05
N GLU A 50 5.50 -11.37 4.85
CA GLU A 50 6.39 -11.23 3.70
C GLU A 50 5.62 -10.96 2.41
N VAL A 51 6.30 -10.31 1.48
CA VAL A 51 5.84 -10.13 0.09
C VAL A 51 6.65 -11.07 -0.79
N ILE A 52 5.97 -11.94 -1.51
CA ILE A 52 6.57 -12.92 -2.42
C ILE A 52 6.23 -12.52 -3.84
N ILE A 53 7.24 -12.47 -4.70
CA ILE A 53 7.08 -12.30 -6.14
C ILE A 53 7.73 -13.46 -6.87
N ILE A 54 7.00 -14.08 -7.80
CA ILE A 54 7.45 -15.21 -8.61
C ILE A 54 7.26 -14.86 -10.08
N GLY A 55 8.17 -15.35 -10.93
CA GLY A 55 8.09 -15.18 -12.39
C GLY A 55 9.09 -14.16 -12.93
N ILE A 56 9.83 -13.45 -12.08
CA ILE A 56 10.96 -12.62 -12.52
C ILE A 56 12.04 -13.56 -13.11
N PRO A 57 12.44 -13.40 -14.37
CA PRO A 57 13.48 -14.24 -14.94
C PRO A 57 14.87 -13.83 -14.44
N ASP A 58 15.78 -14.78 -14.28
CA ASP A 58 17.19 -14.49 -13.99
C ASP A 58 17.86 -13.71 -15.14
N LEU A 59 17.46 -14.00 -16.38
CA LEU A 59 17.85 -13.29 -17.59
C LEU A 59 16.61 -13.12 -18.47
N TYR A 60 16.26 -11.87 -18.75
CA TYR A 60 15.15 -11.59 -19.63
C TYR A 60 15.58 -11.56 -21.12
N GLN A 61 14.63 -11.83 -22.01
CA GLN A 61 14.77 -11.58 -23.44
C GLN A 61 14.13 -10.24 -23.77
N GLN A 62 14.82 -9.43 -24.56
CA GLN A 62 14.36 -8.08 -24.94
C GLN A 62 12.97 -8.14 -25.59
N GLY A 63 12.06 -7.33 -25.09
CA GLY A 63 10.69 -7.23 -25.60
C GLY A 63 9.77 -8.40 -25.22
N GLU A 64 10.27 -9.40 -24.49
CA GLU A 64 9.45 -10.53 -24.03
C GLU A 64 8.58 -10.13 -22.84
N THR A 65 7.40 -10.72 -22.75
CA THR A 65 6.45 -10.49 -21.64
C THR A 65 6.47 -11.66 -20.69
N TYR A 66 6.62 -11.36 -19.40
CA TYR A 66 6.67 -12.31 -18.29
C TYR A 66 5.45 -12.14 -17.38
N ILE A 67 4.89 -13.26 -16.95
CA ILE A 67 3.81 -13.31 -15.96
C ILE A 67 4.44 -13.29 -14.57
N LEU A 68 4.10 -12.30 -13.76
CA LEU A 68 4.53 -12.17 -12.39
C LEU A 68 3.37 -12.46 -11.45
N SER A 69 3.59 -13.35 -10.47
CA SER A 69 2.64 -13.62 -9.39
C SER A 69 3.14 -12.96 -8.12
N ILE A 70 2.30 -12.13 -7.52
CA ILE A 70 2.56 -11.41 -6.26
C ILE A 70 1.68 -12.02 -5.19
N SER A 71 2.23 -12.29 -4.02
CA SER A 71 1.45 -12.76 -2.88
C SER A 71 1.97 -12.20 -1.58
N LEU A 72 1.05 -12.01 -0.63
CA LEU A 72 1.32 -11.63 0.75
C LEU A 72 1.13 -12.86 1.63
N ALA A 73 2.10 -13.19 2.44
CA ALA A 73 2.07 -14.34 3.34
C ALA A 73 2.29 -13.93 4.79
N GLY A 74 1.72 -14.70 5.72
CA GLY A 74 1.80 -14.40 7.15
C GLY A 74 0.96 -13.21 7.59
N GLY A 75 1.37 -12.55 8.66
CA GLY A 75 0.70 -11.39 9.23
C GLY A 75 -0.65 -11.70 9.88
N ILE A 76 -1.47 -10.68 10.02
CA ILE A 76 -2.80 -10.78 10.63
C ILE A 76 -3.75 -11.63 9.77
N GLU A 77 -4.55 -12.48 10.41
CA GLU A 77 -5.57 -13.25 9.69
C GLU A 77 -6.66 -12.34 9.12
N ALA A 78 -7.04 -12.61 7.87
CA ALA A 78 -8.10 -11.85 7.23
C ALA A 78 -9.44 -12.14 7.90
N SER A 79 -10.23 -11.11 8.14
CA SER A 79 -11.64 -11.28 8.46
C SER A 79 -12.35 -11.88 7.24
N SER A 80 -13.51 -12.48 7.43
CA SER A 80 -14.30 -13.06 6.33
C SER A 80 -14.87 -12.02 5.37
N GLN A 81 -14.70 -10.73 5.64
CA GLN A 81 -15.25 -9.62 4.86
C GLN A 81 -14.27 -8.43 4.86
N GLY A 82 -14.23 -7.72 3.75
CA GLY A 82 -13.46 -6.48 3.60
C GLY A 82 -12.09 -6.66 2.94
N HIS A 83 -11.33 -5.61 3.00
CA HIS A 83 -10.01 -5.56 2.38
C HIS A 83 -9.02 -6.44 3.17
N GLN A 84 -8.17 -7.15 2.47
CA GLN A 84 -7.22 -8.11 3.04
C GLN A 84 -5.77 -7.71 2.82
N GLY A 85 -5.51 -6.86 1.82
CA GLY A 85 -4.17 -6.43 1.52
C GLY A 85 -4.06 -5.54 0.30
N GLY A 86 -2.83 -5.17 0.01
CA GLY A 86 -2.48 -4.38 -1.15
C GLY A 86 -0.98 -4.43 -1.42
N PHE A 87 -0.58 -3.99 -2.60
CA PHE A 87 0.82 -3.92 -3.00
C PHE A 87 1.10 -2.72 -3.88
N ASN A 88 2.37 -2.34 -3.97
CA ASN A 88 2.93 -1.44 -4.96
C ASN A 88 4.24 -2.04 -5.48
N LEU A 89 4.34 -2.28 -6.77
CA LEU A 89 5.49 -2.85 -7.45
C LEU A 89 6.02 -1.87 -8.50
N LYS A 90 7.32 -1.68 -8.49
CA LYS A 90 8.08 -0.85 -9.43
C LYS A 90 9.17 -1.65 -10.10
N ALA A 91 9.40 -1.40 -11.38
CA ALA A 91 10.61 -1.75 -12.09
C ALA A 91 11.30 -0.47 -12.59
N ASN A 92 12.64 -0.43 -12.60
CA ASN A 92 13.38 0.71 -13.13
C ASN A 92 13.31 0.78 -14.66
N ILE A 93 13.01 -0.33 -15.34
CA ILE A 93 12.90 -0.46 -16.80
C ILE A 93 11.79 -1.48 -17.16
N GLY A 94 11.36 -1.46 -18.42
CA GLY A 94 10.24 -2.26 -18.87
C GLY A 94 8.90 -1.62 -18.55
N THR A 95 7.80 -2.32 -18.82
CA THR A 95 6.44 -1.81 -18.61
C THR A 95 5.56 -2.89 -17.99
N PHE A 96 4.68 -2.48 -17.09
CA PHE A 96 3.67 -3.35 -16.51
C PHE A 96 2.35 -3.28 -17.27
N ASN A 97 1.62 -4.38 -17.27
CA ASN A 97 0.21 -4.45 -17.69
C ASN A 97 -0.59 -5.26 -16.67
N PRO A 98 -1.80 -4.81 -16.32
CA PRO A 98 -2.71 -5.62 -15.54
C PRO A 98 -3.21 -6.82 -16.37
N THR A 99 -3.44 -7.95 -15.72
CA THR A 99 -4.06 -9.12 -16.37
C THR A 99 -5.57 -9.19 -16.16
N ASP A 100 -6.08 -8.39 -15.24
CA ASP A 100 -7.49 -8.33 -14.84
C ASP A 100 -7.85 -6.96 -14.23
N GLU A 101 -9.05 -6.84 -13.69
CA GLU A 101 -9.60 -5.62 -13.07
C GLU A 101 -9.12 -5.36 -11.63
N TYR A 102 -8.30 -6.27 -11.07
CA TYR A 102 -7.84 -6.18 -9.67
C TYR A 102 -6.54 -5.38 -9.52
N THR A 103 -5.92 -5.06 -10.64
CA THR A 103 -4.65 -4.30 -10.66
C THR A 103 -4.71 -3.18 -11.70
N ARG A 104 -3.90 -2.14 -11.50
CA ARG A 104 -3.75 -1.03 -12.44
C ARG A 104 -2.31 -0.52 -12.48
N VAL A 105 -1.94 0.06 -13.61
CA VAL A 105 -0.71 0.82 -13.75
C VAL A 105 -0.99 2.26 -13.31
N THR A 106 -0.07 2.84 -12.54
CA THR A 106 -0.11 4.23 -12.07
C THR A 106 0.45 5.18 -13.13
N ASP A 107 0.29 6.49 -12.91
CA ASP A 107 0.83 7.52 -13.80
C ASP A 107 2.37 7.49 -13.85
N SER A 108 3.03 7.01 -12.80
CA SER A 108 4.50 6.81 -12.74
C SER A 108 4.98 5.50 -13.38
N GLY A 109 4.08 4.66 -13.90
CA GLY A 109 4.40 3.37 -14.51
C GLY A 109 4.61 2.22 -13.51
N GLU A 110 4.33 2.42 -12.25
CA GLU A 110 4.29 1.36 -11.24
C GLU A 110 2.98 0.58 -11.37
N ILE A 111 2.92 -0.65 -10.84
CA ILE A 111 1.67 -1.41 -10.79
C ILE A 111 1.24 -1.63 -9.34
N THR A 112 -0.06 -1.51 -9.09
CA THR A 112 -0.67 -1.62 -7.77
C THR A 112 -2.04 -2.28 -7.87
N HIS A 113 -2.63 -2.62 -6.73
CA HIS A 113 -3.99 -3.16 -6.69
C HIS A 113 -5.03 -2.07 -6.95
N GLU A 114 -6.19 -2.47 -7.45
CA GLU A 114 -7.42 -1.70 -7.52
C GLU A 114 -8.30 -1.98 -6.30
N HIS A 115 -9.37 -1.21 -6.13
CA HIS A 115 -10.30 -1.36 -5.00
C HIS A 115 -10.82 -2.80 -4.85
N ALA A 116 -11.22 -3.43 -5.93
CA ALA A 116 -11.65 -4.84 -5.92
C ALA A 116 -10.49 -5.79 -5.59
N GLY A 117 -9.28 -5.43 -6.01
CA GLY A 117 -8.06 -6.17 -5.74
C GLY A 117 -7.62 -6.15 -4.27
N ALA A 118 -8.03 -5.12 -3.51
CA ALA A 118 -7.76 -5.04 -2.07
C ALA A 118 -8.41 -6.18 -1.25
N ASN A 119 -9.38 -6.90 -1.82
CA ASN A 119 -10.02 -8.06 -1.17
C ASN A 119 -9.19 -9.34 -1.25
N TYR A 120 -8.00 -9.27 -1.82
CA TYR A 120 -7.11 -10.42 -2.02
C TYR A 120 -5.74 -10.18 -1.40
N ARG A 121 -4.98 -11.26 -1.28
CA ARG A 121 -3.56 -11.27 -0.89
C ARG A 121 -2.67 -11.83 -1.98
N SER A 122 -3.20 -11.94 -3.21
CA SER A 122 -2.44 -12.40 -4.37
C SER A 122 -2.98 -11.77 -5.65
N TRP A 123 -2.05 -11.44 -6.55
CA TRP A 123 -2.33 -10.81 -7.83
C TRP A 123 -1.41 -11.37 -8.90
N VAL A 124 -1.86 -11.28 -10.15
CA VAL A 124 -1.07 -11.63 -11.32
C VAL A 124 -0.96 -10.39 -12.20
N VAL A 125 0.23 -10.11 -12.70
CA VAL A 125 0.49 -8.98 -13.58
C VAL A 125 1.46 -9.40 -14.66
N GLU A 126 1.51 -8.66 -15.75
CA GLU A 126 2.51 -8.80 -16.80
C GLU A 126 3.61 -7.75 -16.65
N TRP A 127 4.84 -8.14 -16.94
CA TRP A 127 5.95 -7.24 -17.14
C TRP A 127 6.59 -7.52 -18.50
N THR A 128 6.63 -6.51 -19.37
CA THR A 128 7.31 -6.57 -20.66
C THR A 128 8.70 -5.96 -20.52
N ALA A 129 9.69 -6.79 -20.83
CA ALA A 129 11.09 -6.40 -20.78
C ALA A 129 11.41 -5.30 -21.80
N PRO A 130 12.36 -4.39 -21.51
CA PRO A 130 12.79 -3.38 -22.46
C PRO A 130 13.55 -3.99 -23.62
N VAL A 131 13.72 -3.20 -24.68
CA VAL A 131 14.59 -3.54 -25.83
C VAL A 131 15.99 -2.98 -25.55
N SER A 132 16.59 -3.37 -24.42
CA SER A 132 17.94 -2.98 -23.99
C SER A 132 18.57 -4.10 -23.17
N ASP A 133 19.90 -4.03 -22.94
CA ASP A 133 20.63 -5.00 -22.13
C ASP A 133 20.87 -4.48 -20.68
N GLU A 134 20.04 -3.55 -20.20
CA GLU A 134 20.15 -2.99 -18.87
C GLU A 134 19.65 -3.95 -17.80
N VAL A 135 20.13 -3.80 -16.57
CA VAL A 135 19.66 -4.62 -15.45
C VAL A 135 18.30 -4.14 -14.96
N ALA A 136 17.33 -5.04 -14.98
CA ALA A 136 16.01 -4.79 -14.39
C ALA A 136 16.08 -4.97 -12.88
N ASN A 137 15.69 -3.92 -12.14
CA ASN A 137 15.58 -3.95 -10.69
C ASN A 137 14.11 -3.77 -10.31
N PHE A 138 13.61 -4.69 -9.50
CA PHE A 138 12.25 -4.63 -8.99
C PHE A 138 12.28 -4.24 -7.51
N THR A 139 11.37 -3.38 -7.12
CA THR A 139 11.10 -3.03 -5.72
C THR A 139 9.61 -3.22 -5.45
N ILE A 140 9.29 -3.83 -4.33
CA ILE A 140 7.90 -4.12 -3.97
C ILE A 140 7.67 -3.82 -2.50
N ALA A 141 6.51 -3.25 -2.19
CA ALA A 141 5.97 -3.17 -0.85
C ALA A 141 4.57 -3.78 -0.83
N GLY A 142 4.23 -4.44 0.25
CA GLY A 142 2.91 -5.01 0.50
C GLY A 142 2.39 -4.63 1.87
N ASN A 143 1.07 -4.53 1.98
CA ASN A 143 0.37 -4.30 3.22
C ASN A 143 -0.65 -5.40 3.45
N ILE A 144 -0.66 -5.96 4.65
CA ILE A 144 -1.63 -6.98 5.09
C ILE A 144 -2.55 -6.34 6.11
N VAL A 145 -3.85 -6.44 5.87
CA VAL A 145 -4.89 -5.93 6.77
C VAL A 145 -5.93 -7.02 7.00
N ASP A 146 -6.69 -6.90 8.08
CA ASP A 146 -7.75 -7.85 8.44
C ASP A 146 -9.13 -7.48 7.89
N GLY A 147 -9.28 -6.26 7.36
CA GLY A 147 -10.53 -5.78 6.77
C GLY A 147 -11.57 -5.30 7.77
N ASP A 148 -11.23 -5.15 9.03
CA ASP A 148 -12.17 -4.70 10.08
C ASP A 148 -12.38 -3.18 10.12
N HIS A 149 -11.65 -2.43 9.28
CA HIS A 149 -11.66 -0.96 9.21
C HIS A 149 -11.22 -0.24 10.49
N GLN A 150 -10.59 -0.95 11.44
CA GLN A 150 -10.01 -0.37 12.62
C GLN A 150 -8.50 -0.16 12.44
N PRO A 151 -7.91 0.87 13.05
CA PRO A 151 -6.46 0.99 13.09
C PRO A 151 -5.90 -0.17 13.95
N SER A 152 -5.01 -0.95 13.38
CA SER A 152 -4.27 -2.00 14.08
C SER A 152 -3.10 -1.43 14.85
#